data_8ce7f82366b1ee6976e2492b21971f22
#
_entry.id   8ce7f82366b1ee6976e2492b21971f22
#
_cell.length_a   1.000
_cell.length_b   1.000
_cell.length_c   1.000
_cell.angle_alpha   90.00
_cell.angle_beta   90.00
_cell.angle_gamma   90.00
#
_symmetry.space_group_name_H-M   'P 1'
#
loop_
_entity.id
_entity.type
_entity.pdbx_description
1 polymer ?
#
loop_
_entity_poly.entity_id
_entity_poly.type
_entity_poly.pdbx_seq_one_letter_code
_entity_poly.pdbx_strand_id
1 'polypeptide(L)'
;RDAQESRGLGDVYKRQMLVGVIACVIYILVQIKNRMNRAKKGYEMEALSAMVIRTVIICAVILVFMFRLAQYKGIPTALVWVALVVLIYGYITSKTTTGRYFYAVGGNEKATKLSGINTNKVYFIAYTNMGFLAALAGMLTIARMTSAQPTYGQNYEMDAIGACFVGGASAYGGVGTVPGVIVGAVLMGVINLGMSIMGVDANYQKVVKGLVLLAAVIFDVVTKKQDK
;
A
#
# COMPACT_ATOMS: atom_id res chain seq x y z
N ARG A 1 -11.59 -35.31 -13.50
CA ARG A 1 -11.63 -34.06 -12.73
C ARG A 1 -10.26 -33.77 -12.10
N ASP A 2 -9.66 -34.74 -11.41
CA ASP A 2 -8.37 -34.57 -10.71
C ASP A 2 -7.17 -34.31 -11.65
N ALA A 3 -7.17 -34.88 -12.85
CA ALA A 3 -6.10 -34.67 -13.85
C ALA A 3 -6.15 -33.28 -14.52
N GLN A 4 -7.32 -32.66 -14.63
CA GLN A 4 -7.46 -31.29 -15.12
C GLN A 4 -7.09 -30.25 -14.05
N GLU A 5 -7.44 -30.54 -12.81
CA GLU A 5 -7.09 -29.71 -11.66
C GLU A 5 -5.58 -29.71 -11.39
N SER A 6 -4.92 -30.87 -11.50
CA SER A 6 -3.46 -30.99 -11.36
C SER A 6 -2.68 -30.29 -12.48
N ARG A 7 -3.19 -30.30 -13.72
CA ARG A 7 -2.60 -29.54 -14.84
C ARG A 7 -2.75 -28.03 -14.64
N GLY A 8 -3.93 -27.57 -14.19
CA GLY A 8 -4.18 -26.16 -13.91
C GLY A 8 -3.30 -25.63 -12.76
N LEU A 9 -3.11 -26.41 -11.71
CA LEU A 9 -2.20 -26.07 -10.59
C LEU A 9 -0.73 -26.02 -11.02
N GLY A 10 -0.30 -26.94 -11.89
CA GLY A 10 1.06 -26.94 -12.42
C GLY A 10 1.36 -25.72 -13.30
N ASP A 11 0.40 -25.28 -14.10
CA ASP A 11 0.56 -24.08 -14.93
C ASP A 11 0.52 -22.78 -14.11
N VAL A 12 -0.29 -22.69 -13.09
CA VAL A 12 -0.31 -21.56 -12.14
C VAL A 12 1.02 -21.49 -11.40
N TYR A 13 1.55 -22.61 -10.91
CA TYR A 13 2.83 -22.70 -10.24
C TYR A 13 3.98 -22.19 -11.14
N LYS A 14 4.06 -22.68 -12.39
CA LYS A 14 5.08 -22.25 -13.35
C LYS A 14 5.02 -20.76 -13.65
N ARG A 15 3.82 -20.23 -13.92
CA ARG A 15 3.63 -18.80 -14.20
C ARG A 15 4.01 -17.93 -13.01
N GLN A 16 3.67 -18.34 -11.81
CA GLN A 16 3.98 -17.59 -10.59
C GLN A 16 5.47 -17.59 -10.25
N MET A 17 6.15 -18.72 -10.38
CA MET A 17 7.59 -18.78 -10.23
C MET A 17 8.32 -17.91 -11.26
N LEU A 18 7.81 -17.88 -12.50
CA LEU A 18 8.34 -17.02 -13.55
C LEU A 18 8.19 -15.53 -13.20
N VAL A 19 7.06 -15.12 -12.64
CA VAL A 19 6.86 -13.75 -12.13
C VAL A 19 7.82 -13.41 -11.00
N GLY A 20 8.07 -14.35 -10.07
CA GLY A 20 9.06 -14.18 -9.00
C GLY A 20 10.48 -14.00 -9.52
N VAL A 21 10.87 -14.79 -10.51
CA VAL A 21 12.19 -14.68 -11.16
C VAL A 21 12.31 -13.34 -11.90
N ILE A 22 11.29 -12.93 -12.65
CA ILE A 22 11.25 -11.63 -13.33
C ILE A 22 11.40 -10.49 -12.33
N ALA A 23 10.70 -10.54 -11.21
CA ALA A 23 10.80 -9.52 -10.15
C ALA A 23 12.23 -9.44 -9.57
N CYS A 24 12.89 -10.57 -9.33
CA CYS A 24 14.29 -10.61 -8.91
C CYS A 24 15.22 -10.01 -9.95
N VAL A 25 15.04 -10.34 -11.23
CA VAL A 25 15.85 -9.78 -12.33
C VAL A 25 15.68 -8.27 -12.43
N ILE A 26 14.46 -7.77 -12.38
CA ILE A 26 14.16 -6.32 -12.38
C ILE A 26 14.84 -5.65 -11.19
N TYR A 27 14.75 -6.23 -9.98
CA TYR A 27 15.38 -5.69 -8.79
C TYR A 27 16.90 -5.60 -8.95
N ILE A 28 17.55 -6.64 -9.46
CA ILE A 28 18.99 -6.67 -9.73
C ILE A 28 19.37 -5.58 -10.75
N LEU A 29 18.61 -5.45 -11.84
CA LEU A 29 18.87 -4.43 -12.87
C LEU A 29 18.74 -3.00 -12.29
N VAL A 30 17.74 -2.75 -11.44
CA VAL A 30 17.57 -1.45 -10.77
C VAL A 30 18.74 -1.16 -9.84
N GLN A 31 19.23 -2.15 -9.09
CA GLN A 31 20.39 -1.99 -8.21
C GLN A 31 21.66 -1.68 -9.00
N ILE A 32 21.90 -2.38 -10.10
CA ILE A 32 23.04 -2.12 -10.99
C ILE A 32 22.96 -0.70 -11.57
N LYS A 33 21.78 -0.31 -12.08
CA LYS A 33 21.54 1.03 -12.63
C LYS A 33 21.76 2.14 -11.58
N ASN A 34 21.27 1.94 -10.38
CA ASN A 34 21.46 2.89 -9.28
C ASN A 34 22.93 3.03 -8.91
N ARG A 35 23.68 1.92 -8.88
CA ARG A 35 25.12 1.92 -8.64
C ARG A 35 25.89 2.67 -9.73
N MET A 36 25.57 2.40 -11.01
CA MET A 36 26.17 3.11 -12.14
C MET A 36 25.90 4.61 -12.08
N ASN A 37 24.68 5.00 -11.72
CA ASN A 37 24.29 6.41 -11.58
C ASN A 37 25.00 7.09 -10.41
N ARG A 38 25.22 6.40 -9.29
CA ARG A 38 25.99 6.92 -8.14
C ARG A 38 27.48 7.06 -8.48
N ALA A 39 28.05 6.08 -9.18
CA ALA A 39 29.41 6.13 -9.67
C ALA A 39 29.66 7.32 -10.62
N LYS A 40 28.73 7.60 -11.54
CA LYS A 40 28.80 8.76 -12.44
C LYS A 40 28.72 10.10 -11.73
N LYS A 41 28.10 10.15 -10.56
CA LYS A 41 27.91 11.38 -9.75
C LYS A 41 28.99 11.58 -8.67
N GLY A 42 29.99 10.69 -8.57
CA GLY A 42 31.10 10.80 -7.63
C GLY A 42 30.73 10.58 -6.16
N TYR A 43 29.60 9.93 -5.86
CA TYR A 43 29.23 9.61 -4.49
C TYR A 43 30.02 8.40 -3.97
N GLU A 44 30.30 8.38 -2.67
CA GLU A 44 30.92 7.23 -1.99
C GLU A 44 30.13 5.95 -2.28
N MET A 45 30.84 4.90 -2.67
CA MET A 45 30.26 3.62 -3.04
C MET A 45 30.22 2.68 -1.84
N GLU A 46 29.03 2.16 -1.53
CA GLU A 46 28.90 1.05 -0.58
C GLU A 46 29.76 -0.13 -1.00
N ALA A 47 30.36 -0.85 -0.05
CA ALA A 47 31.16 -2.04 -0.31
C ALA A 47 30.36 -3.04 -1.17
N LEU A 48 31.01 -3.60 -2.20
CA LEU A 48 30.40 -4.59 -3.10
C LEU A 48 29.75 -5.76 -2.35
N SER A 49 30.42 -6.23 -1.29
CA SER A 49 29.95 -7.33 -0.43
C SER A 49 28.62 -7.00 0.24
N ALA A 50 28.46 -5.81 0.79
CA ALA A 50 27.22 -5.39 1.45
C ALA A 50 26.03 -5.31 0.47
N MET A 51 26.27 -4.78 -0.74
CA MET A 51 25.26 -4.73 -1.79
C MET A 51 24.83 -6.13 -2.26
N VAL A 52 25.79 -7.03 -2.47
CA VAL A 52 25.50 -8.41 -2.91
C VAL A 52 24.73 -9.16 -1.83
N ILE A 53 25.16 -9.11 -0.57
CA ILE A 53 24.47 -9.78 0.55
C ILE A 53 23.03 -9.26 0.66
N ARG A 54 22.81 -7.96 0.64
CA ARG A 54 21.47 -7.36 0.69
C ARG A 54 20.60 -7.80 -0.48
N THR A 55 21.15 -7.84 -1.69
CA THR A 55 20.43 -8.27 -2.90
C THR A 55 20.05 -9.74 -2.82
N VAL A 56 20.96 -10.61 -2.39
CA VAL A 56 20.71 -12.05 -2.21
C VAL A 56 19.63 -12.29 -1.16
N ILE A 57 19.69 -11.61 -0.02
CA ILE A 57 18.67 -11.74 1.04
C ILE A 57 17.29 -11.34 0.51
N ILE A 58 17.17 -10.21 -0.17
CA ILE A 58 15.89 -9.73 -0.70
C ILE A 58 15.36 -10.68 -1.79
N CYS A 59 16.20 -11.15 -2.70
CA CYS A 59 15.79 -12.13 -3.71
C CYS A 59 15.37 -13.46 -3.08
N ALA A 60 16.07 -13.94 -2.05
CA ALA A 60 15.68 -15.14 -1.32
C ALA A 60 14.31 -14.99 -0.64
N VAL A 61 14.07 -13.85 0.02
CA VAL A 61 12.76 -13.56 0.64
C VAL A 61 11.64 -13.52 -0.40
N ILE A 62 11.86 -12.87 -1.55
CA ILE A 62 10.88 -12.82 -2.65
C ILE A 62 10.59 -14.24 -3.16
N LEU A 63 11.61 -15.06 -3.41
CA LEU A 63 11.42 -16.41 -3.93
C LEU A 63 10.73 -17.32 -2.93
N VAL A 64 11.09 -17.27 -1.64
CA VAL A 64 10.41 -18.05 -0.58
C VAL A 64 8.95 -17.63 -0.46
N PHE A 65 8.66 -16.33 -0.50
CA PHE A 65 7.29 -15.82 -0.44
C PHE A 65 6.47 -16.27 -1.66
N MET A 66 7.04 -16.18 -2.87
CA MET A 66 6.40 -16.66 -4.10
C MET A 66 6.17 -18.16 -4.09
N PHE A 67 7.13 -18.94 -3.56
CA PHE A 67 6.99 -20.38 -3.39
C PHE A 67 5.85 -20.75 -2.44
N ARG A 68 5.75 -20.08 -1.29
CA ARG A 68 4.65 -20.28 -0.32
C ARG A 68 3.29 -19.93 -0.95
N LEU A 69 3.20 -18.83 -1.68
CA LEU A 69 1.96 -18.45 -2.37
C LEU A 69 1.58 -19.46 -3.48
N ALA A 70 2.57 -20.00 -4.18
CA ALA A 70 2.34 -20.99 -5.24
C ALA A 70 1.73 -22.29 -4.70
N GLN A 71 2.03 -22.67 -3.45
CA GLN A 71 1.43 -23.83 -2.79
C GLN A 71 -0.05 -23.61 -2.43
N TYR A 72 -0.53 -22.35 -2.37
CA TYR A 72 -1.88 -21.97 -1.93
C TYR A 72 -2.75 -21.34 -3.05
N LYS A 73 -2.97 -21.95 -4.16
CA LYS A 73 -3.84 -21.45 -5.28
C LYS A 73 -3.30 -20.23 -6.06
N GLY A 74 -2.05 -19.83 -5.84
CA GLY A 74 -1.42 -18.75 -6.58
C GLY A 74 -1.68 -17.33 -6.04
N ILE A 75 -1.15 -16.31 -6.74
CA ILE A 75 -1.33 -14.90 -6.36
C ILE A 75 -2.77 -14.49 -6.62
N PRO A 76 -3.52 -13.98 -5.62
CA PRO A 76 -4.85 -13.44 -5.87
C PRO A 76 -4.76 -12.28 -6.87
N THR A 77 -5.59 -12.29 -7.90
CA THR A 77 -5.64 -11.20 -8.91
C THR A 77 -5.87 -9.83 -8.27
N ALA A 78 -6.61 -9.78 -7.16
CA ALA A 78 -6.81 -8.57 -6.37
C ALA A 78 -5.49 -7.95 -5.88
N LEU A 79 -4.51 -8.78 -5.47
CA LEU A 79 -3.19 -8.30 -5.02
C LEU A 79 -2.42 -7.63 -6.15
N VAL A 80 -2.53 -8.15 -7.37
CA VAL A 80 -1.89 -7.54 -8.56
C VAL A 80 -2.47 -6.16 -8.84
N TRP A 81 -3.80 -6.01 -8.78
CA TRP A 81 -4.47 -4.71 -8.95
C TRP A 81 -4.09 -3.72 -7.86
N VAL A 82 -4.06 -4.16 -6.59
CA VAL A 82 -3.62 -3.32 -5.47
C VAL A 82 -2.18 -2.88 -5.66
N ALA A 83 -1.28 -3.79 -6.02
CA ALA A 83 0.14 -3.45 -6.26
C ALA A 83 0.29 -2.43 -7.39
N LEU A 84 -0.46 -2.57 -8.48
CA LEU A 84 -0.46 -1.63 -9.59
C LEU A 84 -0.92 -0.24 -9.15
N VAL A 85 -2.03 -0.15 -8.43
CA VAL A 85 -2.55 1.11 -7.88
C VAL A 85 -1.51 1.75 -6.96
N VAL A 86 -0.91 0.99 -6.05
CA VAL A 86 0.12 1.46 -5.13
C VAL A 86 1.33 2.03 -5.86
N LEU A 87 1.81 1.37 -6.90
CA LEU A 87 2.94 1.86 -7.70
C LEU A 87 2.60 3.17 -8.43
N ILE A 88 1.42 3.24 -9.04
CA ILE A 88 0.94 4.44 -9.73
C ILE A 88 0.82 5.61 -8.74
N TYR A 89 0.13 5.41 -7.62
CA TYR A 89 -0.08 6.48 -6.64
C TYR A 89 1.20 6.83 -5.87
N GLY A 90 2.06 5.87 -5.60
CA GLY A 90 3.38 6.12 -5.05
C GLY A 90 4.22 7.02 -5.96
N TYR A 91 4.15 6.82 -7.27
CA TYR A 91 4.80 7.68 -8.26
C TYR A 91 4.14 9.06 -8.33
N ILE A 92 2.81 9.13 -8.44
CA ILE A 92 2.06 10.39 -8.53
C ILE A 92 2.34 11.26 -7.32
N THR A 93 2.23 10.73 -6.11
CA THR A 93 2.40 11.51 -4.87
C THR A 93 3.83 11.98 -4.65
N SER A 94 4.83 11.16 -5.01
CA SER A 94 6.25 11.48 -4.72
C SER A 94 6.96 12.23 -5.83
N LYS A 95 6.54 12.06 -7.10
CA LYS A 95 7.30 12.55 -8.27
C LYS A 95 6.58 13.59 -9.11
N THR A 96 5.26 13.78 -8.96
CA THR A 96 4.51 14.73 -9.79
C THR A 96 4.19 16.03 -9.09
N THR A 97 3.88 17.07 -9.88
CA THR A 97 3.42 18.36 -9.39
C THR A 97 2.08 18.27 -8.67
N THR A 98 1.19 17.41 -9.16
CA THR A 98 -0.12 17.16 -8.53
C THR A 98 0.04 16.62 -7.11
N GLY A 99 0.96 15.67 -6.89
CA GLY A 99 1.26 15.16 -5.56
C GLY A 99 1.76 16.27 -4.64
N ARG A 100 2.67 17.13 -5.11
CA ARG A 100 3.16 18.28 -4.33
C ARG A 100 2.05 19.26 -3.97
N TYR A 101 1.08 19.49 -4.87
CA TYR A 101 -0.06 20.35 -4.59
C TYR A 101 -0.98 19.77 -3.50
N PHE A 102 -1.18 18.45 -3.47
CA PHE A 102 -1.95 17.81 -2.39
C PHE A 102 -1.28 18.04 -1.03
N TYR A 103 0.03 17.84 -0.92
CA TYR A 103 0.76 18.10 0.33
C TYR A 103 0.77 19.58 0.71
N ALA A 104 0.93 20.48 -0.25
CA ALA A 104 0.94 21.92 -0.01
C ALA A 104 -0.42 22.42 0.51
N VAL A 105 -1.51 22.04 -0.16
CA VAL A 105 -2.88 22.41 0.25
C VAL A 105 -3.22 21.82 1.61
N GLY A 106 -2.84 20.55 1.86
CA GLY A 106 -3.06 19.90 3.16
C GLY A 106 -2.25 20.52 4.29
N GLY A 107 -1.05 21.06 4.00
CA GLY A 107 -0.20 21.70 5.00
C GLY A 107 -0.63 23.12 5.35
N ASN A 108 -0.89 23.96 4.35
CA ASN A 108 -1.39 25.33 4.54
C ASN A 108 -2.12 25.81 3.27
N GLU A 109 -3.44 25.71 3.27
CA GLU A 109 -4.27 26.13 2.15
C GLU A 109 -4.12 27.60 1.81
N LYS A 110 -4.07 28.49 2.81
CA LYS A 110 -3.98 29.94 2.60
C LYS A 110 -2.67 30.31 1.92
N ALA A 111 -1.56 29.77 2.40
CA ALA A 111 -0.24 30.00 1.79
C ALA A 111 -0.18 29.44 0.37
N THR A 112 -0.76 28.27 0.13
CA THR A 112 -0.80 27.63 -1.18
C THR A 112 -1.63 28.46 -2.18
N LYS A 113 -2.76 29.02 -1.74
CA LYS A 113 -3.58 29.91 -2.56
C LYS A 113 -2.85 31.21 -2.90
N LEU A 114 -2.12 31.79 -1.95
CA LEU A 114 -1.30 32.99 -2.18
C LEU A 114 -0.14 32.72 -3.14
N SER A 115 0.35 31.49 -3.23
CA SER A 115 1.36 31.06 -4.22
C SER A 115 0.80 30.85 -5.63
N GLY A 116 -0.47 31.23 -5.88
CA GLY A 116 -1.10 31.14 -7.20
C GLY A 116 -1.68 29.76 -7.56
N ILE A 117 -1.70 28.79 -6.63
CA ILE A 117 -2.25 27.47 -6.86
C ILE A 117 -3.76 27.51 -6.63
N ASN A 118 -4.53 27.02 -7.60
CA ASN A 118 -5.98 26.92 -7.47
C ASN A 118 -6.37 25.74 -6.56
N THR A 119 -6.60 26.04 -5.26
CA THR A 119 -6.93 25.03 -4.24
C THR A 119 -8.24 24.30 -4.53
N ASN A 120 -9.25 24.98 -5.11
CA ASN A 120 -10.52 24.33 -5.46
C ASN A 120 -10.33 23.23 -6.52
N LYS A 121 -9.45 23.47 -7.51
CA LYS A 121 -9.11 22.45 -8.52
C LYS A 121 -8.39 21.26 -7.88
N VAL A 122 -7.52 21.50 -6.91
CA VAL A 122 -6.80 20.43 -6.18
C VAL A 122 -7.79 19.60 -5.38
N TYR A 123 -8.73 20.20 -4.65
CA TYR A 123 -9.79 19.50 -3.96
C TYR A 123 -10.67 18.68 -4.91
N PHE A 124 -11.09 19.28 -6.02
CA PHE A 124 -11.91 18.58 -7.01
C PHE A 124 -11.21 17.31 -7.54
N ILE A 125 -9.93 17.41 -7.88
CA ILE A 125 -9.14 16.27 -8.33
C ILE A 125 -9.03 15.21 -7.20
N ALA A 126 -8.79 15.63 -5.96
CA ALA A 126 -8.66 14.71 -4.83
C ALA A 126 -9.94 13.91 -4.58
N TYR A 127 -11.10 14.58 -4.53
CA TYR A 127 -12.39 13.92 -4.31
C TYR A 127 -12.82 13.02 -5.47
N THR A 128 -12.62 13.49 -6.72
CA THR A 128 -12.91 12.67 -7.91
C THR A 128 -12.06 11.40 -7.92
N ASN A 129 -10.79 11.53 -7.57
CA ASN A 129 -9.85 10.42 -7.50
C ASN A 129 -10.20 9.44 -6.37
N MET A 130 -10.63 9.95 -5.22
CA MET A 130 -11.12 9.13 -4.12
C MET A 130 -12.35 8.32 -4.53
N GLY A 131 -13.31 8.93 -5.23
CA GLY A 131 -14.49 8.23 -5.76
C GLY A 131 -14.12 7.13 -6.77
N PHE A 132 -13.16 7.41 -7.66
CA PHE A 132 -12.65 6.41 -8.60
C PHE A 132 -12.00 5.21 -7.89
N LEU A 133 -11.16 5.46 -6.88
CA LEU A 133 -10.52 4.38 -6.10
C LEU A 133 -11.55 3.59 -5.27
N ALA A 134 -12.57 4.25 -4.72
CA ALA A 134 -13.65 3.59 -4.01
C ALA A 134 -14.45 2.65 -4.93
N ALA A 135 -14.74 3.08 -6.17
CA ALA A 135 -15.38 2.24 -7.18
C ALA A 135 -14.52 1.02 -7.55
N LEU A 136 -13.20 1.20 -7.74
CA LEU A 136 -12.26 0.11 -7.97
C LEU A 136 -12.24 -0.89 -6.79
N ALA A 137 -12.21 -0.40 -5.55
CA ALA A 137 -12.26 -1.25 -4.37
C ALA A 137 -13.57 -2.05 -4.28
N GLY A 138 -14.70 -1.43 -4.64
CA GLY A 138 -15.99 -2.10 -4.73
C GLY A 138 -16.00 -3.23 -5.76
N MET A 139 -15.49 -2.98 -6.97
CA MET A 139 -15.36 -4.00 -8.01
C MET A 139 -14.47 -5.17 -7.57
N LEU A 140 -13.33 -4.89 -6.94
CA LEU A 140 -12.43 -5.93 -6.43
C LEU A 140 -13.07 -6.75 -5.30
N THR A 141 -13.90 -6.12 -4.45
CA THR A 141 -14.63 -6.81 -3.39
C THR A 141 -15.65 -7.78 -3.97
N ILE A 142 -16.47 -7.33 -4.95
CA ILE A 142 -17.45 -8.17 -5.64
C ILE A 142 -16.75 -9.33 -6.36
N ALA A 143 -15.66 -9.05 -7.07
CA ALA A 143 -14.90 -10.08 -7.79
C ALA A 143 -14.32 -11.14 -6.83
N ARG A 144 -13.88 -10.74 -5.63
CA ARG A 144 -13.36 -11.66 -4.62
C ARG A 144 -14.45 -12.50 -3.95
N MET A 145 -15.60 -11.88 -3.65
CA MET A 145 -16.71 -12.53 -2.95
C MET A 145 -17.60 -13.33 -3.89
N THR A 146 -17.47 -13.15 -5.22
CA THR A 146 -18.31 -13.74 -6.27
C THR A 146 -19.81 -13.52 -6.05
N SER A 147 -20.17 -12.54 -5.26
CA SER A 147 -21.55 -12.17 -4.91
C SER A 147 -21.60 -10.67 -4.59
N ALA A 148 -22.78 -10.08 -4.73
CA ALA A 148 -23.05 -8.71 -4.34
C ALA A 148 -24.14 -8.69 -3.26
N GLN A 149 -23.84 -8.09 -2.13
CA GLN A 149 -24.79 -7.90 -1.04
C GLN A 149 -24.77 -6.43 -0.58
N PRO A 150 -25.92 -5.86 -0.18
CA PRO A 150 -26.00 -4.47 0.28
C PRO A 150 -25.14 -4.17 1.51
N THR A 151 -24.79 -5.19 2.29
CA THR A 151 -23.97 -5.09 3.51
C THR A 151 -22.46 -5.09 3.23
N TYR A 152 -22.04 -5.39 2.01
CA TYR A 152 -20.62 -5.37 1.67
C TYR A 152 -20.09 -3.94 1.64
N GLY A 153 -18.92 -3.74 2.22
CA GLY A 153 -18.29 -2.43 2.32
C GLY A 153 -18.69 -1.61 3.55
N GLN A 154 -19.67 -2.06 4.35
CA GLN A 154 -19.99 -1.37 5.60
C GLN A 154 -18.79 -1.35 6.55
N ASN A 155 -18.48 -0.16 7.08
CA ASN A 155 -17.33 0.13 7.97
C ASN A 155 -15.94 -0.04 7.32
N TYR A 156 -15.83 -0.22 6.00
CA TYR A 156 -14.52 -0.21 5.31
C TYR A 156 -13.85 1.16 5.39
N GLU A 157 -14.65 2.23 5.51
CA GLU A 157 -14.16 3.58 5.74
C GLU A 157 -13.36 3.69 7.04
N MET A 158 -13.77 3.02 8.11
CA MET A 158 -13.03 3.01 9.38
C MET A 158 -11.69 2.30 9.23
N ASP A 159 -11.66 1.18 8.53
CA ASP A 159 -10.42 0.44 8.25
C ASP A 159 -9.48 1.27 7.37
N ALA A 160 -10.00 1.97 6.36
CA ALA A 160 -9.21 2.81 5.48
C ALA A 160 -8.63 4.04 6.21
N ILE A 161 -9.46 4.74 7.00
CA ILE A 161 -9.03 5.88 7.81
C ILE A 161 -7.99 5.42 8.86
N GLY A 162 -8.27 4.32 9.55
CA GLY A 162 -7.35 3.72 10.51
C GLY A 162 -6.02 3.36 9.88
N ALA A 163 -6.03 2.76 8.69
CA ALA A 163 -4.82 2.45 7.95
C ALA A 163 -4.00 3.70 7.57
N CYS A 164 -4.66 4.80 7.22
CA CYS A 164 -3.99 6.06 6.92
C CYS A 164 -3.29 6.65 8.16
N PHE A 165 -3.98 6.74 9.30
CA PHE A 165 -3.41 7.30 10.52
C PHE A 165 -2.31 6.42 11.11
N VAL A 166 -2.54 5.12 11.21
CA VAL A 166 -1.52 4.14 11.65
C VAL A 166 -0.33 4.14 10.69
N GLY A 167 -0.58 4.38 9.40
CA GLY A 167 0.45 4.53 8.36
C GLY A 167 1.19 5.86 8.38
N GLY A 168 0.91 6.76 9.33
CA GLY A 168 1.61 8.02 9.53
C GLY A 168 1.06 9.19 8.72
N ALA A 169 -0.18 9.11 8.24
CA ALA A 169 -0.86 10.28 7.70
C ALA A 169 -1.34 11.20 8.84
N SER A 170 -1.06 12.49 8.72
CA SER A 170 -1.43 13.45 9.75
C SER A 170 -2.89 13.88 9.68
N ALA A 171 -3.55 13.98 10.84
CA ALA A 171 -4.88 14.56 10.99
C ALA A 171 -4.94 16.03 10.58
N TYR A 172 -3.83 16.76 10.72
CA TYR A 172 -3.73 18.17 10.29
C TYR A 172 -3.45 18.34 8.79
N GLY A 173 -3.22 17.26 8.06
CA GLY A 173 -2.87 17.28 6.64
C GLY A 173 -1.39 17.53 6.35
N GLY A 174 -1.05 17.59 5.07
CA GLY A 174 0.30 17.91 4.58
C GLY A 174 1.37 16.82 4.76
N VAL A 175 1.09 15.76 5.50
CA VAL A 175 2.03 14.66 5.77
C VAL A 175 1.35 13.31 5.55
N GLY A 176 2.07 12.39 4.94
CA GLY A 176 1.64 11.02 4.69
C GLY A 176 2.42 10.42 3.53
N THR A 177 2.53 9.10 3.50
CA THR A 177 3.21 8.38 2.42
C THR A 177 2.41 7.16 2.00
N VAL A 178 2.38 6.85 0.71
CA VAL A 178 1.68 5.67 0.19
C VAL A 178 2.24 4.37 0.80
N PRO A 179 3.57 4.17 0.91
CA PRO A 179 4.10 2.99 1.60
C PRO A 179 3.66 2.88 3.07
N GLY A 180 3.58 4.01 3.78
CA GLY A 180 3.09 4.05 5.16
C GLY A 180 1.65 3.54 5.26
N VAL A 181 0.77 4.02 4.39
CA VAL A 181 -0.64 3.58 4.35
C VAL A 181 -0.75 2.07 4.10
N ILE A 182 0.13 1.47 3.29
CA ILE A 182 0.14 0.02 3.06
C ILE A 182 0.49 -0.73 4.36
N VAL A 183 1.50 -0.28 5.08
CA VAL A 183 1.88 -0.88 6.36
C VAL A 183 0.70 -0.78 7.34
N GLY A 184 0.06 0.38 7.42
CA GLY A 184 -1.15 0.58 8.23
C GLY A 184 -2.30 -0.34 7.80
N ALA A 185 -2.53 -0.51 6.50
CA ALA A 185 -3.57 -1.40 5.98
C ALA A 185 -3.31 -2.87 6.31
N VAL A 186 -2.05 -3.32 6.22
CA VAL A 186 -1.66 -4.68 6.62
C VAL A 186 -1.90 -4.88 8.13
N LEU A 187 -1.52 -3.90 8.95
CA LEU A 187 -1.72 -3.96 10.40
C LEU A 187 -3.21 -4.03 10.74
N MET A 188 -4.05 -3.16 10.15
CA MET A 188 -5.51 -3.22 10.33
C MET A 188 -6.09 -4.56 9.86
N GLY A 189 -5.58 -5.11 8.75
CA GLY A 189 -5.95 -6.42 8.24
C GLY A 189 -5.61 -7.56 9.22
N VAL A 190 -4.44 -7.51 9.84
CA VAL A 190 -4.01 -8.49 10.86
C VAL A 190 -4.91 -8.40 12.11
N ILE A 191 -5.22 -7.19 12.57
CA ILE A 191 -6.12 -6.97 13.71
C ILE A 191 -7.50 -7.56 13.40
N ASN A 192 -8.08 -7.25 12.23
CA ASN A 192 -9.39 -7.75 11.81
C ASN A 192 -9.40 -9.28 11.73
N LEU A 193 -8.38 -9.87 11.11
CA LEU A 193 -8.25 -11.32 11.00
C LEU A 193 -8.10 -11.97 12.37
N GLY A 194 -7.26 -11.40 13.25
CA GLY A 194 -7.07 -11.87 14.61
C GLY A 194 -8.35 -11.88 15.42
N MET A 195 -9.11 -10.78 15.40
CA MET A 195 -10.42 -10.71 16.07
C MET A 195 -11.41 -11.74 15.53
N SER A 196 -11.41 -11.95 14.21
CA SER A 196 -12.30 -12.93 13.57
C SER A 196 -11.94 -14.37 13.96
N ILE A 197 -10.65 -14.70 14.07
CA ILE A 197 -10.18 -16.02 14.50
C ILE A 197 -10.53 -16.27 15.98
N MET A 198 -10.44 -15.24 16.83
CA MET A 198 -10.83 -15.32 18.24
C MET A 198 -12.35 -15.37 18.45
N GLY A 199 -13.16 -15.29 17.39
CA GLY A 199 -14.61 -15.33 17.50
C GLY A 199 -15.23 -14.07 18.12
N VAL A 200 -14.52 -12.92 18.07
CA VAL A 200 -15.03 -11.65 18.61
C VAL A 200 -16.23 -11.19 17.80
N ASP A 201 -17.32 -10.84 18.47
CA ASP A 201 -18.54 -10.33 17.84
C ASP A 201 -18.28 -9.09 16.99
N ALA A 202 -19.01 -8.96 15.88
CA ALA A 202 -18.83 -7.88 14.92
C ALA A 202 -19.02 -6.47 15.53
N ASN A 203 -19.84 -6.35 16.57
CA ASN A 203 -20.06 -5.06 17.25
C ASN A 203 -18.84 -4.69 18.11
N TYR A 204 -18.24 -5.65 18.80
CA TYR A 204 -17.00 -5.42 19.56
C TYR A 204 -15.82 -5.12 18.62
N GLN A 205 -15.75 -5.74 17.43
CA GLN A 205 -14.74 -5.39 16.43
C GLN A 205 -14.81 -3.91 16.03
N LYS A 206 -16.00 -3.33 15.89
CA LYS A 206 -16.17 -1.89 15.61
C LYS A 206 -15.62 -1.02 16.73
N VAL A 207 -15.87 -1.40 17.99
CA VAL A 207 -15.34 -0.67 19.16
C VAL A 207 -13.81 -0.70 19.16
N VAL A 208 -13.20 -1.88 18.95
CA VAL A 208 -11.74 -2.01 18.90
C VAL A 208 -11.14 -1.17 17.77
N LYS A 209 -11.74 -1.19 16.57
CA LYS A 209 -11.30 -0.34 15.46
C LYS A 209 -11.36 1.15 15.79
N GLY A 210 -12.46 1.58 16.42
CA GLY A 210 -12.62 2.96 16.89
C GLY A 210 -11.54 3.34 17.91
N LEU A 211 -11.22 2.46 18.85
CA LEU A 211 -10.17 2.69 19.86
C LEU A 211 -8.77 2.77 19.21
N VAL A 212 -8.45 1.88 18.26
CA VAL A 212 -7.19 1.93 17.52
C VAL A 212 -7.05 3.24 16.75
N LEU A 213 -8.11 3.66 16.07
CA LEU A 213 -8.15 4.94 15.35
C LEU A 213 -7.96 6.13 16.31
N LEU A 214 -8.66 6.13 17.44
CA LEU A 214 -8.52 7.18 18.45
C LEU A 214 -7.10 7.25 18.99
N ALA A 215 -6.51 6.09 19.32
CA ALA A 215 -5.13 6.03 19.80
C ALA A 215 -4.13 6.57 18.77
N ALA A 216 -4.30 6.22 17.49
CA ALA A 216 -3.43 6.71 16.42
C ALA A 216 -3.53 8.23 16.24
N VAL A 217 -4.74 8.79 16.29
CA VAL A 217 -4.98 10.25 16.20
C VAL A 217 -4.42 10.98 17.40
N ILE A 218 -4.64 10.47 18.62
CA ILE A 218 -4.07 11.08 19.84
C ILE A 218 -2.56 11.11 19.75
N PHE A 219 -1.93 10.01 19.32
CA PHE A 219 -0.49 9.93 19.16
C PHE A 219 0.03 10.98 18.15
N ASP A 220 -0.61 11.14 16.98
CA ASP A 220 -0.22 12.16 15.99
C ASP A 220 -0.34 13.59 16.56
N VAL A 221 -1.44 13.88 17.27
CA VAL A 221 -1.70 15.20 17.86
C VAL A 221 -0.69 15.54 18.96
N VAL A 222 -0.39 14.58 19.86
CA VAL A 222 0.54 14.80 20.99
C VAL A 222 1.97 14.97 20.47
N THR A 223 2.40 14.14 19.53
CA THR A 223 3.76 14.23 18.97
C THR A 223 3.99 15.57 18.27
N LYS A 224 3.04 16.05 17.49
CA LYS A 224 3.16 17.34 16.80
C LYS A 224 3.08 18.57 17.71
N LYS A 225 2.50 18.43 18.90
CA LYS A 225 2.47 19.52 19.88
C LYS A 225 3.82 19.72 20.56
N GLN A 226 4.69 18.70 20.55
CA GLN A 226 6.04 18.78 21.09
C GLN A 226 7.05 19.41 20.13
N ASP A 227 6.75 19.42 18.82
CA ASP A 227 7.62 19.99 17.77
C ASP A 227 7.34 21.48 17.48
N LYS A 228 6.45 22.13 18.24
CA LYS A 228 6.17 23.57 18.21
C LYS A 228 6.69 24.27 19.45
#